data_c3ab28e957acf63db77eb604e3e21e78
#
_entry.id   c3ab28e957acf63db77eb604e3e21e78
#
_cell.length_a   1.000
_cell.length_b   1.000
_cell.length_c   1.000
_cell.angle_alpha   90.00
_cell.angle_beta   90.00
_cell.angle_gamma   90.00
#
_symmetry.space_group_name_H-M   'P 1'
#
loop_
_entity.id
_entity.type
_entity.pdbx_description
1 polymer ?
#
loop_
_entity_poly.entity_id
_entity_poly.type
_entity_poly.pdbx_seq_one_letter_code
_entity_poly.pdbx_strand_id
1 'polypeptide(L)'
;MIKRITALLTAAVLMLCSAIPCFAENNRDWQSGNVPSERLLPRAVDYTDTFSSDELDTLNSKLDDISAKWGVDVVCVLDTDYESYTYSATSYADDYYDYNGFRNDGIALAVFTVSREWAISTKGSAISTFTDKGQSDIISDIKSYMSNGDYYEAFYKFADKCDEYLQYEKDNGKAKTDSSGKNLIIAIAISVVIGVIVGFIGSGMMKSKLKSVKFQSGAANYVVPNTFNLSNAQDVYLYSTVTKTRRESDSSSGSGGSSTHSSSSGSTHGGSSGSF
;
A
#
# COMPACT_ATOMS: atom_id res chain seq x y z
N MET A 1 -57.61 -24.80 -25.08
CA MET A 1 -57.06 -23.80 -24.12
C MET A 1 -55.77 -24.28 -23.49
N ILE A 2 -55.69 -25.48 -22.94
CA ILE A 2 -54.50 -26.05 -22.26
C ILE A 2 -53.22 -26.05 -23.14
N LYS A 3 -53.31 -26.46 -24.44
CA LYS A 3 -52.17 -26.45 -25.38
C LYS A 3 -51.55 -25.07 -25.65
N ARG A 4 -52.34 -23.97 -25.51
CA ARG A 4 -51.82 -22.61 -25.67
C ARG A 4 -51.15 -22.09 -24.37
N ILE A 5 -51.61 -22.55 -23.23
CA ILE A 5 -51.06 -22.19 -21.94
C ILE A 5 -49.68 -22.93 -21.75
N THR A 6 -49.58 -24.18 -22.15
CA THR A 6 -48.30 -24.90 -22.10
C THR A 6 -47.27 -24.32 -23.07
N ALA A 7 -47.67 -23.87 -24.27
CA ALA A 7 -46.77 -23.22 -25.21
C ALA A 7 -46.26 -21.86 -24.69
N LEU A 8 -47.13 -21.10 -24.00
CA LEU A 8 -46.74 -19.81 -23.36
C LEU A 8 -45.81 -20.04 -22.17
N LEU A 9 -46.03 -21.06 -21.35
CA LEU A 9 -45.15 -21.42 -20.23
C LEU A 9 -43.78 -21.91 -20.69
N THR A 10 -43.72 -22.73 -21.75
CA THR A 10 -42.43 -23.17 -22.32
C THR A 10 -41.66 -22.03 -22.99
N ALA A 11 -42.35 -21.07 -23.64
CA ALA A 11 -41.71 -19.87 -24.18
C ALA A 11 -41.16 -18.93 -23.08
N ALA A 12 -41.88 -18.78 -21.95
CA ALA A 12 -41.43 -18.03 -20.83
C ALA A 12 -40.21 -18.63 -20.12
N VAL A 13 -40.17 -19.96 -19.96
CA VAL A 13 -39.04 -20.70 -19.42
C VAL A 13 -37.82 -20.62 -20.34
N LEU A 14 -38.02 -20.71 -21.67
CA LEU A 14 -36.94 -20.54 -22.65
C LEU A 14 -36.40 -19.10 -22.69
N MET A 15 -37.23 -18.09 -22.47
CA MET A 15 -36.77 -16.68 -22.32
C MET A 15 -36.05 -16.42 -21.02
N LEU A 16 -36.41 -17.09 -19.91
CA LEU A 16 -35.65 -16.98 -18.66
C LEU A 16 -34.27 -17.64 -18.73
N CYS A 17 -34.12 -18.73 -19.52
CA CYS A 17 -32.82 -19.38 -19.73
C CYS A 17 -31.87 -18.60 -20.66
N SER A 18 -32.36 -17.63 -21.45
CA SER A 18 -31.52 -16.80 -22.31
C SER A 18 -30.95 -15.54 -21.63
N ALA A 19 -31.29 -15.33 -20.37
CA ALA A 19 -30.76 -14.21 -19.56
C ALA A 19 -29.64 -14.65 -18.60
N ILE A 20 -29.02 -15.81 -18.82
CA ILE A 20 -27.73 -16.09 -18.20
C ILE A 20 -26.72 -15.23 -18.98
N PRO A 21 -26.13 -14.19 -18.36
CA PRO A 21 -25.02 -13.52 -19.00
C PRO A 21 -23.97 -14.60 -19.24
N CYS A 22 -23.76 -14.92 -20.52
CA CYS A 22 -22.59 -15.68 -20.93
C CYS A 22 -21.41 -14.75 -20.60
N PHE A 23 -20.86 -14.89 -19.40
CA PHE A 23 -19.57 -14.28 -19.12
C PHE A 23 -18.63 -14.89 -20.14
N ALA A 24 -18.17 -14.05 -21.05
CA ALA A 24 -17.26 -14.45 -22.11
C ALA A 24 -16.06 -15.15 -21.46
N GLU A 25 -15.68 -16.24 -22.10
CA GLU A 25 -14.44 -16.97 -21.88
C GLU A 25 -13.34 -16.01 -21.44
N ASN A 26 -12.61 -16.34 -20.36
CA ASN A 26 -11.53 -15.59 -19.72
C ASN A 26 -10.58 -14.96 -20.75
N ASN A 27 -11.02 -13.90 -21.41
CA ASN A 27 -10.17 -13.18 -22.34
C ASN A 27 -9.24 -12.27 -21.51
N ARG A 28 -8.07 -12.80 -21.18
CA ARG A 28 -6.98 -12.05 -20.53
C ARG A 28 -6.23 -11.16 -21.55
N ASP A 29 -6.70 -11.09 -22.81
CA ASP A 29 -6.12 -10.26 -23.88
C ASP A 29 -6.54 -8.77 -23.77
N TRP A 30 -6.76 -8.29 -22.54
CA TRP A 30 -7.14 -6.90 -22.28
C TRP A 30 -6.02 -5.87 -22.46
N GLN A 31 -4.80 -6.30 -22.85
CA GLN A 31 -3.62 -5.43 -22.94
C GLN A 31 -3.54 -4.51 -24.20
N SER A 32 -4.41 -4.62 -25.17
CA SER A 32 -4.22 -3.91 -26.45
C SER A 32 -5.47 -3.30 -27.08
N GLY A 33 -6.55 -3.16 -26.32
CA GLY A 33 -7.83 -2.68 -26.83
C GLY A 33 -8.16 -1.25 -26.43
N ASN A 34 -9.24 -0.73 -27.00
CA ASN A 34 -9.90 0.48 -26.48
C ASN A 34 -10.50 0.15 -25.12
N VAL A 35 -10.41 1.10 -24.18
CA VAL A 35 -11.10 1.00 -22.88
C VAL A 35 -12.60 0.84 -23.13
N PRO A 36 -13.25 -0.22 -22.66
CA PRO A 36 -14.67 -0.44 -22.86
C PRO A 36 -15.50 0.64 -22.19
N SER A 37 -16.65 0.94 -22.77
CA SER A 37 -17.61 1.88 -22.18
C SER A 37 -18.51 1.23 -21.12
N GLU A 38 -18.54 -0.10 -21.07
CA GLU A 38 -19.35 -0.88 -20.15
C GLU A 38 -18.50 -1.95 -19.47
N ARG A 39 -18.88 -2.28 -18.25
CA ARG A 39 -18.19 -3.30 -17.45
C ARG A 39 -18.32 -4.68 -18.11
N LEU A 40 -17.19 -5.35 -18.31
CA LEU A 40 -17.10 -6.66 -18.94
C LEU A 40 -17.14 -7.83 -17.95
N LEU A 41 -16.58 -7.64 -16.73
CA LEU A 41 -16.39 -8.68 -15.73
C LEU A 41 -17.16 -8.40 -14.43
N PRO A 42 -17.45 -9.42 -13.61
CA PRO A 42 -17.88 -9.25 -12.23
C PRO A 42 -16.83 -8.44 -11.44
N ARG A 43 -17.19 -7.95 -10.25
CA ARG A 43 -16.26 -7.21 -9.39
C ARG A 43 -15.26 -8.09 -8.66
N ALA A 44 -15.61 -9.34 -8.41
CA ALA A 44 -14.68 -10.35 -7.92
C ALA A 44 -14.48 -11.40 -9.01
N VAL A 45 -13.21 -11.64 -9.35
CA VAL A 45 -12.81 -12.69 -10.31
C VAL A 45 -11.69 -13.52 -9.68
N ASP A 46 -11.82 -14.83 -9.79
CA ASP A 46 -10.82 -15.80 -9.39
C ASP A 46 -10.36 -16.60 -10.62
N TYR A 47 -9.14 -16.36 -11.06
CA TYR A 47 -8.52 -17.12 -12.16
C TYR A 47 -7.76 -18.36 -11.70
N THR A 48 -7.79 -18.64 -10.40
CA THR A 48 -7.04 -19.76 -9.79
C THR A 48 -7.93 -20.93 -9.39
N ASP A 49 -9.26 -20.78 -9.54
CA ASP A 49 -10.27 -21.75 -9.08
C ASP A 49 -10.15 -22.08 -7.57
N THR A 50 -9.71 -21.08 -6.78
CA THR A 50 -9.56 -21.24 -5.32
C THR A 50 -10.90 -21.08 -4.60
N PHE A 51 -11.77 -20.17 -5.09
CA PHE A 51 -13.06 -19.89 -4.47
C PHE A 51 -14.14 -20.83 -4.98
N SER A 52 -15.03 -21.23 -4.08
CA SER A 52 -16.27 -21.89 -4.49
C SER A 52 -17.22 -20.89 -5.18
N SER A 53 -18.18 -21.40 -5.95
CA SER A 53 -19.20 -20.57 -6.60
C SER A 53 -19.99 -19.72 -5.59
N ASP A 54 -20.33 -20.30 -4.43
CA ASP A 54 -21.10 -19.62 -3.39
C ASP A 54 -20.28 -18.47 -2.75
N GLU A 55 -18.98 -18.64 -2.59
CA GLU A 55 -18.08 -17.59 -2.11
C GLU A 55 -17.94 -16.45 -3.11
N LEU A 56 -17.78 -16.78 -4.42
CA LEU A 56 -17.73 -15.78 -5.49
C LEU A 56 -19.04 -15.00 -5.60
N ASP A 57 -20.18 -15.67 -5.55
CA ASP A 57 -21.49 -15.02 -5.60
C ASP A 57 -21.72 -14.11 -4.40
N THR A 58 -21.34 -14.56 -3.20
CA THR A 58 -21.43 -13.77 -1.97
C THR A 58 -20.53 -12.53 -2.03
N LEU A 59 -19.29 -12.71 -2.47
CA LEU A 59 -18.33 -11.61 -2.58
C LEU A 59 -18.76 -10.61 -3.66
N ASN A 60 -19.21 -11.07 -4.81
CA ASN A 60 -19.71 -10.21 -5.88
C ASN A 60 -20.94 -9.42 -5.44
N SER A 61 -21.91 -10.06 -4.76
CA SER A 61 -23.07 -9.37 -4.20
C SER A 61 -22.66 -8.24 -3.25
N LYS A 62 -21.71 -8.51 -2.35
CA LYS A 62 -21.19 -7.51 -1.40
C LYS A 62 -20.51 -6.34 -2.11
N LEU A 63 -19.66 -6.62 -3.09
CA LEU A 63 -18.96 -5.60 -3.86
C LEU A 63 -19.92 -4.77 -4.73
N ASP A 64 -20.95 -5.42 -5.30
CA ASP A 64 -22.01 -4.73 -6.04
C ASP A 64 -22.80 -3.78 -5.14
N ASP A 65 -23.18 -4.21 -3.93
CA ASP A 65 -23.88 -3.38 -2.95
C ASP A 65 -23.07 -2.15 -2.53
N ILE A 66 -21.78 -2.36 -2.19
CA ILE A 66 -20.87 -1.27 -1.81
C ILE A 66 -20.69 -0.31 -2.99
N SER A 67 -20.45 -0.83 -4.19
CA SER A 67 -20.24 -0.01 -5.38
C SER A 67 -21.49 0.77 -5.79
N ALA A 68 -22.67 0.19 -5.63
CA ALA A 68 -23.95 0.87 -5.86
C ALA A 68 -24.22 1.95 -4.81
N LYS A 69 -23.93 1.67 -3.53
CA LYS A 69 -24.11 2.60 -2.41
C LYS A 69 -23.28 3.87 -2.58
N TRP A 70 -22.05 3.74 -3.07
CA TRP A 70 -21.10 4.85 -3.11
C TRP A 70 -20.87 5.46 -4.50
N GLY A 71 -21.26 4.77 -5.57
CA GLY A 71 -20.94 5.18 -6.93
C GLY A 71 -19.46 4.98 -7.30
N VAL A 72 -18.70 4.24 -6.49
CA VAL A 72 -17.28 3.95 -6.63
C VAL A 72 -17.14 2.45 -6.82
N ASP A 73 -16.47 1.98 -7.88
CA ASP A 73 -16.28 0.54 -8.07
C ASP A 73 -15.23 -0.02 -7.12
N VAL A 74 -15.59 -1.08 -6.40
CA VAL A 74 -14.69 -1.86 -5.55
C VAL A 74 -14.49 -3.22 -6.20
N VAL A 75 -13.26 -3.56 -6.55
CA VAL A 75 -12.93 -4.71 -7.43
C VAL A 75 -11.85 -5.55 -6.79
N CYS A 76 -11.96 -6.87 -6.93
CA CYS A 76 -10.97 -7.83 -6.47
C CYS A 76 -10.65 -8.83 -7.59
N VAL A 77 -9.38 -9.16 -7.77
CA VAL A 77 -8.94 -10.21 -8.68
C VAL A 77 -7.88 -11.09 -8.02
N LEU A 78 -8.09 -12.39 -8.09
CA LEU A 78 -7.13 -13.41 -7.70
C LEU A 78 -6.54 -14.05 -8.94
N ASP A 79 -5.21 -14.00 -9.10
CA ASP A 79 -4.51 -14.61 -10.23
C ASP A 79 -3.27 -15.37 -9.73
N THR A 80 -2.64 -16.12 -10.60
CA THR A 80 -1.41 -16.86 -10.30
C THR A 80 -0.20 -15.93 -10.24
N ASP A 81 0.00 -15.14 -11.29
CA ASP A 81 1.06 -14.13 -11.41
C ASP A 81 0.64 -13.03 -12.40
N TYR A 82 1.43 -11.96 -12.49
CA TYR A 82 1.24 -10.85 -13.44
C TYR A 82 2.31 -10.83 -14.54
N GLU A 83 3.41 -11.55 -14.39
CA GLU A 83 4.60 -11.44 -15.25
C GLU A 83 4.31 -11.84 -16.71
N SER A 84 3.32 -12.70 -16.92
CA SER A 84 2.88 -13.10 -18.26
C SER A 84 2.12 -12.00 -18.99
N TYR A 85 1.68 -10.93 -18.29
CA TYR A 85 0.81 -9.89 -18.83
C TYR A 85 1.46 -8.51 -18.83
N THR A 86 2.28 -8.17 -17.82
CA THR A 86 2.81 -6.84 -17.63
C THR A 86 4.11 -6.83 -16.81
N TYR A 87 4.70 -5.65 -16.65
CA TYR A 87 6.01 -5.48 -15.98
C TYR A 87 5.93 -5.46 -14.46
N SER A 88 4.76 -5.20 -13.89
CA SER A 88 4.59 -5.07 -12.45
C SER A 88 3.17 -5.37 -12.01
N ALA A 89 3.02 -5.79 -10.76
CA ALA A 89 1.74 -6.01 -10.12
C ALA A 89 0.83 -4.77 -10.18
N THR A 90 1.38 -3.57 -10.02
CA THR A 90 0.63 -2.30 -10.12
C THR A 90 0.09 -2.09 -11.52
N SER A 91 0.93 -2.25 -12.56
CA SER A 91 0.48 -2.12 -13.95
C SER A 91 -0.64 -3.14 -14.28
N TYR A 92 -0.56 -4.35 -13.72
CA TYR A 92 -1.63 -5.34 -13.85
C TYR A 92 -2.95 -4.81 -13.26
N ALA A 93 -2.91 -4.30 -12.03
CA ALA A 93 -4.11 -3.82 -11.36
C ALA A 93 -4.75 -2.62 -12.09
N ASP A 94 -3.93 -1.70 -12.61
CA ASP A 94 -4.38 -0.56 -13.39
C ASP A 94 -5.04 -0.99 -14.69
N ASP A 95 -4.35 -1.83 -15.46
CA ASP A 95 -4.82 -2.30 -16.76
C ASP A 95 -6.06 -3.20 -16.60
N TYR A 96 -6.07 -4.06 -15.57
CA TYR A 96 -7.25 -4.85 -15.23
C TYR A 96 -8.47 -3.96 -14.98
N TYR A 97 -8.28 -2.88 -14.22
CA TYR A 97 -9.36 -1.94 -13.93
C TYR A 97 -9.85 -1.24 -15.19
N ASP A 98 -8.94 -0.69 -15.99
CA ASP A 98 -9.28 0.12 -17.16
C ASP A 98 -9.91 -0.71 -18.28
N TYR A 99 -9.26 -1.80 -18.68
CA TYR A 99 -9.67 -2.59 -19.85
C TYR A 99 -10.85 -3.52 -19.60
N ASN A 100 -11.34 -3.62 -18.37
CA ASN A 100 -12.59 -4.30 -18.07
C ASN A 100 -13.78 -3.35 -17.87
N GLY A 101 -13.60 -2.08 -18.20
CA GLY A 101 -14.68 -1.11 -18.28
C GLY A 101 -15.32 -0.75 -16.94
N PHE A 102 -14.56 -0.79 -15.86
CA PHE A 102 -15.01 -0.28 -14.57
C PHE A 102 -15.12 1.23 -14.58
N ARG A 103 -15.86 1.80 -13.63
CA ARG A 103 -16.15 3.24 -13.58
C ARG A 103 -14.88 4.09 -13.48
N ASN A 104 -15.04 5.40 -13.74
CA ASN A 104 -13.94 6.36 -13.58
C ASN A 104 -13.50 6.54 -12.12
N ASP A 105 -14.33 6.13 -11.17
CA ASP A 105 -14.07 6.21 -9.74
C ASP A 105 -14.06 4.81 -9.16
N GLY A 106 -12.93 4.38 -8.63
CA GLY A 106 -12.85 3.05 -8.01
C GLY A 106 -11.49 2.65 -7.47
N ILE A 107 -11.51 1.49 -6.85
CA ILE A 107 -10.35 0.81 -6.27
C ILE A 107 -10.37 -0.66 -6.67
N ALA A 108 -9.22 -1.17 -7.08
CA ALA A 108 -9.00 -2.59 -7.35
C ALA A 108 -7.90 -3.16 -6.45
N LEU A 109 -8.12 -4.38 -5.96
CA LEU A 109 -7.11 -5.20 -5.29
C LEU A 109 -6.82 -6.41 -6.19
N ALA A 110 -5.58 -6.54 -6.65
CA ALA A 110 -5.07 -7.73 -7.33
C ALA A 110 -4.17 -8.50 -6.36
N VAL A 111 -4.36 -9.81 -6.28
CA VAL A 111 -3.56 -10.71 -5.45
C VAL A 111 -3.03 -11.86 -6.31
N PHE A 112 -1.73 -12.15 -6.20
CA PHE A 112 -1.03 -13.14 -7.00
C PHE A 112 -0.53 -14.28 -6.12
N THR A 113 -1.06 -15.48 -6.37
CA THR A 113 -0.85 -16.62 -5.47
C THR A 113 0.54 -17.23 -5.58
N VAL A 114 1.17 -17.20 -6.76
CA VAL A 114 2.49 -17.78 -7.02
C VAL A 114 3.61 -16.80 -6.65
N SER A 115 3.56 -15.57 -7.15
CA SER A 115 4.55 -14.54 -6.80
C SER A 115 4.41 -14.04 -5.36
N ARG A 116 3.27 -14.32 -4.69
CA ARG A 116 2.94 -13.85 -3.34
C ARG A 116 3.03 -12.33 -3.23
N GLU A 117 2.47 -11.68 -4.22
CA GLU A 117 2.42 -10.24 -4.32
C GLU A 117 0.97 -9.76 -4.38
N TRP A 118 0.79 -8.50 -4.09
CA TRP A 118 -0.48 -7.79 -4.20
C TRP A 118 -0.25 -6.43 -4.82
N ALA A 119 -1.29 -5.90 -5.44
CA ALA A 119 -1.33 -4.52 -5.89
C ALA A 119 -2.71 -3.91 -5.66
N ILE A 120 -2.72 -2.65 -5.28
CA ILE A 120 -3.91 -1.79 -5.26
C ILE A 120 -3.76 -0.78 -6.39
N SER A 121 -4.84 -0.60 -7.17
CA SER A 121 -5.02 0.50 -8.10
C SER A 121 -6.19 1.35 -7.65
N THR A 122 -6.07 2.67 -7.72
CA THR A 122 -7.16 3.62 -7.43
C THR A 122 -7.31 4.58 -8.59
N LYS A 123 -8.55 4.94 -8.92
CA LYS A 123 -8.87 5.85 -10.04
C LYS A 123 -9.89 6.89 -9.63
N GLY A 124 -9.79 8.08 -10.22
CA GLY A 124 -10.73 9.17 -9.99
C GLY A 124 -10.75 9.66 -8.54
N SER A 125 -11.95 9.84 -7.97
CA SER A 125 -12.11 10.30 -6.58
C SER A 125 -11.52 9.32 -5.56
N ALA A 126 -11.48 8.02 -5.87
CA ALA A 126 -10.89 7.01 -5.00
C ALA A 126 -9.40 7.24 -4.70
N ILE A 127 -8.66 7.94 -5.57
CA ILE A 127 -7.26 8.34 -5.32
C ILE A 127 -7.16 9.18 -4.04
N SER A 128 -8.10 10.09 -3.83
CA SER A 128 -8.10 10.95 -2.64
C SER A 128 -8.68 10.27 -1.41
N THR A 129 -9.63 9.35 -1.59
CA THR A 129 -10.27 8.58 -0.52
C THR A 129 -9.30 7.56 0.06
N PHE A 130 -8.64 6.80 -0.81
CA PHE A 130 -7.70 5.73 -0.47
C PHE A 130 -6.26 6.22 -0.66
N THR A 131 -5.82 7.13 0.18
CA THR A 131 -4.45 7.65 0.16
C THR A 131 -3.41 6.53 0.35
N ASP A 132 -2.14 6.78 0.02
CA ASP A 132 -1.05 5.80 0.21
C ASP A 132 -1.04 5.22 1.63
N LYS A 133 -1.31 6.07 2.63
CA LYS A 133 -1.43 5.63 4.03
C LYS A 133 -2.66 4.74 4.23
N GLY A 134 -3.82 5.11 3.65
CA GLY A 134 -5.05 4.33 3.72
C GLY A 134 -4.89 2.94 3.11
N GLN A 135 -4.25 2.86 1.94
CA GLN A 135 -3.92 1.59 1.29
C GLN A 135 -3.01 0.72 2.17
N SER A 136 -1.96 1.33 2.74
CA SER A 136 -1.06 0.63 3.67
C SER A 136 -1.79 0.07 4.90
N ASP A 137 -2.74 0.82 5.46
CA ASP A 137 -3.53 0.37 6.61
C ASP A 137 -4.48 -0.78 6.23
N ILE A 138 -5.16 -0.68 5.09
CA ILE A 138 -6.02 -1.75 4.55
C ILE A 138 -5.21 -3.03 4.35
N ILE A 139 -4.06 -2.94 3.68
CA ILE A 139 -3.18 -4.09 3.45
C ILE A 139 -2.68 -4.69 4.76
N SER A 140 -2.30 -3.87 5.74
CA SER A 140 -1.89 -4.35 7.06
C SER A 140 -2.96 -5.23 7.72
N ASP A 141 -4.23 -4.88 7.54
CA ASP A 141 -5.35 -5.62 8.11
C ASP A 141 -5.65 -6.95 7.38
N ILE A 142 -5.34 -7.05 6.09
CA ILE A 142 -5.66 -8.24 5.28
C ILE A 142 -4.43 -9.14 4.99
N LYS A 143 -3.22 -8.64 5.23
CA LYS A 143 -1.97 -9.33 4.88
C LYS A 143 -1.86 -10.72 5.52
N SER A 144 -2.30 -10.88 6.77
CA SER A 144 -2.25 -12.18 7.44
C SER A 144 -3.12 -13.22 6.76
N TYR A 145 -4.29 -12.85 6.28
CA TYR A 145 -5.18 -13.74 5.52
C TYR A 145 -4.52 -14.18 4.20
N MET A 146 -3.98 -13.22 3.43
CA MET A 146 -3.25 -13.54 2.19
C MET A 146 -2.05 -14.45 2.46
N SER A 147 -1.30 -14.20 3.52
CA SER A 147 -0.13 -15.01 3.91
C SER A 147 -0.49 -16.45 4.25
N ASN A 148 -1.68 -16.67 4.81
CA ASN A 148 -2.19 -17.99 5.17
C ASN A 148 -2.87 -18.73 3.99
N GLY A 149 -3.12 -18.03 2.87
CA GLY A 149 -3.89 -18.56 1.74
C GLY A 149 -5.40 -18.38 1.88
N ASP A 150 -5.87 -17.63 2.89
CA ASP A 150 -7.28 -17.35 3.15
C ASP A 150 -7.74 -16.16 2.27
N TYR A 151 -7.64 -16.32 0.95
CA TYR A 151 -7.86 -15.20 0.00
C TYR A 151 -9.30 -14.70 -0.02
N TYR A 152 -10.28 -15.59 0.19
CA TYR A 152 -11.68 -15.19 0.30
C TYR A 152 -11.89 -14.21 1.47
N GLU A 153 -11.39 -14.55 2.65
CA GLU A 153 -11.48 -13.69 3.84
C GLU A 153 -10.71 -12.38 3.66
N ALA A 154 -9.57 -12.43 2.96
CA ALA A 154 -8.82 -11.22 2.61
C ALA A 154 -9.66 -10.27 1.75
N PHE A 155 -10.32 -10.78 0.71
CA PHE A 155 -11.16 -9.99 -0.19
C PHE A 155 -12.44 -9.49 0.50
N TYR A 156 -13.05 -10.36 1.30
CA TYR A 156 -14.23 -9.98 2.08
C TYR A 156 -13.92 -8.84 3.05
N LYS A 157 -12.77 -8.92 3.73
CA LYS A 157 -12.28 -7.87 4.64
C LYS A 157 -11.86 -6.60 3.91
N PHE A 158 -11.25 -6.73 2.72
CA PHE A 158 -10.96 -5.60 1.86
C PHE A 158 -12.23 -4.82 1.50
N ALA A 159 -13.30 -5.53 1.12
CA ALA A 159 -14.59 -4.91 0.82
C ALA A 159 -15.16 -4.14 2.04
N ASP A 160 -15.09 -4.73 3.25
CA ASP A 160 -15.50 -4.04 4.48
C ASP A 160 -14.72 -2.76 4.72
N LYS A 161 -13.40 -2.83 4.51
CA LYS A 161 -12.53 -1.66 4.67
C LYS A 161 -12.83 -0.58 3.66
N CYS A 162 -13.11 -0.95 2.41
CA CYS A 162 -13.51 0.02 1.40
C CYS A 162 -14.81 0.74 1.79
N ASP A 163 -15.83 0.01 2.26
CA ASP A 163 -17.08 0.62 2.76
C ASP A 163 -16.80 1.57 3.93
N GLU A 164 -15.94 1.18 4.88
CA GLU A 164 -15.55 2.00 6.03
C GLU A 164 -14.85 3.31 5.61
N TYR A 165 -13.93 3.26 4.64
CA TYR A 165 -13.21 4.44 4.16
C TYR A 165 -14.12 5.40 3.40
N LEU A 166 -14.99 4.88 2.54
CA LEU A 166 -15.98 5.67 1.79
C LEU A 166 -17.01 6.31 2.73
N GLN A 167 -17.47 5.58 3.75
CA GLN A 167 -18.35 6.13 4.77
C GLN A 167 -17.67 7.24 5.56
N TYR A 168 -16.40 7.03 5.96
CA TYR A 168 -15.64 8.03 6.70
C TYR A 168 -15.46 9.32 5.91
N GLU A 169 -15.11 9.21 4.62
CA GLU A 169 -14.96 10.38 3.75
C GLU A 169 -16.27 11.16 3.63
N LYS A 170 -17.39 10.47 3.42
CA LYS A 170 -18.71 11.09 3.37
C LYS A 170 -19.04 11.86 4.64
N ASP A 171 -18.76 11.28 5.80
CA ASP A 171 -19.12 11.86 7.09
C ASP A 171 -18.19 13.00 7.51
N ASN A 172 -16.94 13.00 7.07
CA ASN A 172 -15.91 13.93 7.50
C ASN A 172 -15.41 14.88 6.40
N GLY A 173 -15.79 14.68 5.15
CA GLY A 173 -15.34 15.48 3.99
C GLY A 173 -13.84 15.40 3.73
N LYS A 174 -13.17 14.35 4.20
CA LYS A 174 -11.73 14.12 4.04
C LYS A 174 -11.41 12.63 4.14
N ALA A 175 -10.31 12.23 3.51
CA ALA A 175 -9.79 10.88 3.61
C ALA A 175 -9.58 10.45 5.07
N LYS A 176 -9.79 9.16 5.33
CA LYS A 176 -9.46 8.54 6.60
C LYS A 176 -7.95 8.44 6.74
N THR A 177 -7.39 9.32 7.55
CA THR A 177 -6.02 9.18 8.03
C THR A 177 -6.09 8.62 9.43
N ASP A 178 -5.56 7.43 9.62
CA ASP A 178 -5.61 6.79 10.92
C ASP A 178 -5.03 7.70 12.01
N SER A 179 -5.59 7.62 13.20
CA SER A 179 -5.18 8.40 14.38
C SER A 179 -3.78 8.03 14.89
N SER A 180 -2.90 7.61 13.97
CA SER A 180 -1.47 7.36 14.20
C SER A 180 -0.77 8.56 14.84
N GLY A 181 -1.35 9.77 14.70
CA GLY A 181 -0.85 10.96 15.36
C GLY A 181 -0.81 10.85 16.89
N LYS A 182 -1.80 10.20 17.51
CA LYS A 182 -1.78 9.96 18.97
C LYS A 182 -0.69 8.96 19.35
N ASN A 183 -0.56 7.89 18.59
CA ASN A 183 0.48 6.87 18.79
C ASN A 183 1.87 7.44 18.50
N LEU A 184 2.01 8.30 17.50
CA LEU A 184 3.25 9.01 17.19
C LEU A 184 3.67 9.95 18.31
N ILE A 185 2.73 10.73 18.87
CA ILE A 185 3.01 11.62 20.01
C ILE A 185 3.44 10.80 21.23
N ILE A 186 2.77 9.69 21.52
CA ILE A 186 3.15 8.78 22.60
C ILE A 186 4.52 8.15 22.33
N ALA A 187 4.81 7.71 21.12
CA ALA A 187 6.10 7.15 20.74
C ALA A 187 7.24 8.19 20.87
N ILE A 188 6.99 9.44 20.45
CA ILE A 188 7.94 10.56 20.64
C ILE A 188 8.16 10.84 22.13
N ALA A 189 7.10 10.88 22.93
CA ALA A 189 7.21 11.09 24.36
C ALA A 189 8.03 9.99 25.05
N ILE A 190 7.78 8.73 24.70
CA ILE A 190 8.55 7.58 25.23
C ILE A 190 10.02 7.66 24.78
N SER A 191 10.31 7.99 23.53
CA SER A 191 11.68 8.08 23.01
C SER A 191 12.48 9.21 23.68
N VAL A 192 11.84 10.34 23.97
CA VAL A 192 12.45 11.45 24.72
C VAL A 192 12.79 11.00 26.15
N VAL A 193 11.90 10.31 26.84
CA VAL A 193 12.15 9.81 28.20
C VAL A 193 13.32 8.82 28.20
N ILE A 194 13.35 7.88 27.27
CA ILE A 194 14.46 6.92 27.14
C ILE A 194 15.77 7.66 26.81
N GLY A 195 15.76 8.61 25.90
CA GLY A 195 16.94 9.43 25.53
C GLY A 195 17.51 10.21 26.72
N VAL A 196 16.65 10.78 27.55
CA VAL A 196 17.06 11.49 28.78
C VAL A 196 17.70 10.51 29.78
N ILE A 197 17.11 9.34 30.00
CA ILE A 197 17.66 8.32 30.93
C ILE A 197 19.04 7.86 30.46
N VAL A 198 19.18 7.52 29.18
CA VAL A 198 20.47 7.09 28.61
C VAL A 198 21.51 8.21 28.67
N GLY A 199 21.10 9.45 28.39
CA GLY A 199 21.96 10.63 28.50
C GLY A 199 22.46 10.87 29.93
N PHE A 200 21.62 10.70 30.95
CA PHE A 200 22.02 10.82 32.36
C PHE A 200 22.98 9.72 32.78
N ILE A 201 22.74 8.47 32.37
CA ILE A 201 23.63 7.32 32.64
C ILE A 201 24.99 7.57 31.97
N GLY A 202 25.02 7.94 30.69
CA GLY A 202 26.26 8.24 29.97
C GLY A 202 27.06 9.40 30.59
N SER A 203 26.37 10.49 30.96
CA SER A 203 26.98 11.63 31.63
C SER A 203 27.54 11.27 33.04
N GLY A 204 26.81 10.41 33.75
CA GLY A 204 27.24 9.87 35.05
C GLY A 204 28.52 9.03 34.96
N MET A 205 28.60 8.16 33.96
CA MET A 205 29.79 7.35 33.67
C MET A 205 31.01 8.20 33.30
N MET A 206 30.82 9.23 32.46
CA MET A 206 31.91 10.16 32.11
C MET A 206 32.39 10.96 33.30
N LYS A 207 31.47 11.49 34.13
CA LYS A 207 31.81 12.19 35.38
C LYS A 207 32.58 11.29 36.37
N SER A 208 32.22 10.03 36.46
CA SER A 208 32.92 9.06 37.30
C SER A 208 34.36 8.85 36.86
N LYS A 209 34.61 8.78 35.55
CA LYS A 209 35.98 8.67 35.00
C LYS A 209 36.81 9.92 35.19
N LEU A 210 36.18 11.12 35.16
CA LEU A 210 36.86 12.41 35.38
C LEU A 210 37.27 12.63 36.83
N LYS A 211 36.64 11.97 37.81
CA LYS A 211 37.02 12.06 39.24
C LYS A 211 38.34 11.40 39.57
N SER A 212 38.86 10.53 38.70
CA SER A 212 40.16 9.87 38.89
C SER A 212 41.33 10.73 38.42
N VAL A 213 41.09 11.80 37.70
CA VAL A 213 42.13 12.72 37.26
C VAL A 213 42.33 13.81 38.32
N LYS A 214 43.33 13.69 39.18
CA LYS A 214 43.79 14.80 40.03
C LYS A 214 44.49 15.80 39.13
N PHE A 215 43.97 17.03 39.17
CA PHE A 215 44.63 18.17 38.49
C PHE A 215 46.01 18.34 39.10
N GLN A 216 47.05 17.99 38.37
CA GLN A 216 48.42 18.23 38.77
C GLN A 216 48.80 19.63 38.20
N SER A 217 48.77 20.61 39.06
CA SER A 217 49.20 21.96 38.71
C SER A 217 50.72 21.97 38.58
N GLY A 218 51.18 22.03 37.33
CA GLY A 218 52.59 22.30 37.07
C GLY A 218 53.32 21.20 36.31
N ALA A 219 53.14 21.18 34.97
CA ALA A 219 54.04 20.47 34.08
C ALA A 219 55.49 20.93 34.18
N ALA A 220 55.71 22.10 34.81
CA ALA A 220 57.02 22.66 35.05
C ALA A 220 57.98 21.74 35.87
N ASN A 221 57.43 20.86 36.70
CA ASN A 221 58.27 19.92 37.49
C ASN A 221 58.86 18.75 36.68
N TYR A 222 58.47 18.58 35.42
CA TYR A 222 58.97 17.54 34.51
C TYR A 222 59.93 18.09 33.47
N VAL A 223 60.12 19.42 33.41
CA VAL A 223 61.06 20.04 32.49
C VAL A 223 62.35 20.35 33.23
N VAL A 224 63.42 19.66 32.89
CA VAL A 224 64.75 20.02 33.37
C VAL A 224 65.10 21.37 32.77
N PRO A 225 65.43 22.37 33.60
CA PRO A 225 65.76 23.71 33.10
C PRO A 225 66.85 23.66 32.02
N ASN A 226 66.60 24.37 30.89
CA ASN A 226 67.51 24.47 29.74
C ASN A 226 67.63 23.25 28.85
N THR A 227 66.78 22.23 28.94
CA THR A 227 66.82 21.07 28.03
C THR A 227 65.83 21.12 26.89
N PHE A 228 64.86 22.04 26.91
CA PHE A 228 63.91 22.21 25.84
C PHE A 228 64.41 23.27 24.84
N ASN A 229 65.04 22.80 23.76
CA ASN A 229 65.53 23.63 22.66
C ASN A 229 64.81 23.24 21.38
N LEU A 230 63.88 24.04 20.92
CA LEU A 230 63.21 23.87 19.64
C LEU A 230 64.13 24.43 18.54
N SER A 231 64.76 23.56 17.79
CA SER A 231 65.57 23.92 16.61
C SER A 231 64.76 24.43 15.41
N ASN A 232 63.48 24.14 15.38
CA ASN A 232 62.57 24.64 14.38
C ASN A 232 61.13 24.64 14.91
N ALA A 233 60.44 25.78 14.93
CA ALA A 233 59.05 25.98 15.33
C ALA A 233 58.24 26.34 14.10
N GLN A 234 57.94 25.37 13.25
CA GLN A 234 57.08 25.60 12.07
C GLN A 234 55.85 24.72 12.20
N ASP A 235 54.71 25.39 12.17
CA ASP A 235 53.42 24.71 12.10
C ASP A 235 53.07 24.46 10.63
N VAL A 236 53.12 23.21 10.16
CA VAL A 236 52.87 22.86 8.78
C VAL A 236 51.51 22.19 8.69
N TYR A 237 50.53 22.88 8.13
CA TYR A 237 49.25 22.28 7.76
C TYR A 237 49.45 21.34 6.57
N LEU A 238 49.29 20.04 6.79
CA LEU A 238 49.59 19.04 5.76
C LEU A 238 48.47 18.91 4.74
N TYR A 239 47.26 18.68 5.14
CA TYR A 239 46.05 18.73 4.32
C TYR A 239 44.79 18.34 5.11
N SER A 240 43.63 18.67 4.58
CA SER A 240 42.34 18.19 5.06
C SER A 240 41.62 17.50 3.91
N THR A 241 41.23 16.24 4.10
CA THR A 241 40.43 15.48 3.14
C THR A 241 39.00 15.49 3.60
N VAL A 242 38.12 16.13 2.79
CA VAL A 242 36.66 16.09 3.01
C VAL A 242 36.06 15.16 1.98
N THR A 243 35.65 13.97 2.39
CA THR A 243 34.88 13.05 1.55
C THR A 243 33.40 13.36 1.69
N LYS A 244 32.79 13.91 0.61
CA LYS A 244 31.34 14.11 0.54
C LYS A 244 30.71 12.84 -0.05
N THR A 245 30.08 12.04 0.79
CA THR A 245 29.18 10.98 0.35
C THR A 245 27.81 11.62 0.12
N ARG A 246 27.32 11.58 -1.11
CA ARG A 246 25.94 11.98 -1.42
C ARG A 246 25.03 10.99 -0.70
N ARG A 247 24.31 11.46 0.29
CA ARG A 247 23.20 10.71 0.90
C ARG A 247 22.09 10.72 -0.14
N GLU A 248 21.71 9.55 -0.63
CA GLU A 248 20.46 9.44 -1.36
C GLU A 248 19.36 9.89 -0.42
N SER A 249 18.66 10.94 -0.82
CA SER A 249 17.48 11.38 -0.10
C SER A 249 16.39 10.36 -0.42
N ASP A 250 16.11 9.48 0.53
CA ASP A 250 14.81 8.86 0.59
C ASP A 250 13.79 10.00 0.65
N SER A 251 13.16 10.27 -0.47
CA SER A 251 12.04 11.20 -0.53
C SER A 251 10.81 10.52 0.05
N SER A 252 10.82 10.26 1.35
CA SER A 252 9.58 10.07 2.09
C SER A 252 9.00 11.46 2.32
N SER A 253 8.33 11.98 1.32
CA SER A 253 7.45 13.13 1.51
C SER A 253 6.26 12.64 2.33
N GLY A 254 6.32 12.82 3.63
CA GLY A 254 5.20 12.70 4.56
C GLY A 254 4.20 13.82 4.34
N SER A 255 3.57 13.84 3.20
CA SER A 255 2.35 14.58 2.90
C SER A 255 1.24 13.55 2.77
N GLY A 256 0.16 13.66 3.55
CA GLY A 256 -0.97 12.72 3.55
C GLY A 256 -1.78 12.72 2.24
N GLY A 257 -1.11 12.70 1.11
CA GLY A 257 -1.65 12.59 -0.23
C GLY A 257 -1.43 11.20 -0.83
N SER A 258 -1.91 11.00 -2.04
CA SER A 258 -1.67 9.81 -2.85
C SER A 258 -0.62 10.10 -3.89
N SER A 259 0.33 9.18 -4.07
CA SER A 259 1.19 9.14 -5.24
C SER A 259 0.36 8.73 -6.45
N THR A 260 0.63 9.34 -7.60
CA THR A 260 -0.10 9.04 -8.84
C THR A 260 0.85 8.73 -9.99
N HIS A 261 0.38 7.89 -10.91
CA HIS A 261 1.07 7.51 -12.14
C HIS A 261 0.07 7.36 -13.28
N SER A 262 0.55 7.15 -14.50
CA SER A 262 -0.31 6.89 -15.66
C SER A 262 -0.27 5.41 -16.03
N SER A 263 -1.46 4.83 -16.25
CA SER A 263 -1.60 3.46 -16.76
C SER A 263 -1.31 3.39 -18.26
N SER A 264 -1.31 2.18 -18.82
CA SER A 264 -1.13 1.95 -20.26
C SER A 264 -2.27 2.53 -21.09
N SER A 265 -3.47 2.68 -20.52
CA SER A 265 -4.62 3.34 -21.15
C SER A 265 -4.48 4.87 -21.23
N GLY A 266 -3.49 5.46 -20.54
CA GLY A 266 -3.31 6.90 -20.38
C GLY A 266 -4.13 7.52 -19.25
N SER A 267 -4.87 6.70 -18.47
CA SER A 267 -5.58 7.15 -17.27
C SER A 267 -4.63 7.44 -16.12
N THR A 268 -5.04 8.37 -15.23
CA THR A 268 -4.29 8.63 -13.99
C THR A 268 -4.78 7.70 -12.90
N HIS A 269 -3.87 6.96 -12.31
CA HIS A 269 -4.09 6.07 -11.18
C HIS A 269 -3.23 6.47 -9.99
N GLY A 270 -3.72 6.16 -8.78
CA GLY A 270 -2.90 5.99 -7.59
C GLY A 270 -2.78 4.50 -7.31
N GLY A 271 -1.83 4.10 -6.50
CA GLY A 271 -1.69 2.68 -6.20
C GLY A 271 -0.45 2.36 -5.42
N SER A 272 -0.44 1.14 -4.91
CA SER A 272 0.68 0.58 -4.18
C SER A 272 0.75 -0.92 -4.41
N SER A 273 1.92 -1.49 -4.25
CA SER A 273 2.13 -2.94 -4.37
C SER A 273 3.15 -3.43 -3.36
N GLY A 274 3.17 -4.73 -3.14
CA GLY A 274 4.13 -5.36 -2.24
C GLY A 274 3.91 -6.86 -2.14
N SER A 275 4.64 -7.51 -1.22
CA SER A 275 4.58 -8.96 -0.98
C SER A 275 3.97 -9.30 0.38
N PHE A 276 3.48 -10.54 0.50
CA PHE A 276 2.87 -11.09 1.72
C PHE A 276 3.41 -12.48 2.09
#